data_192232005a94d121057de5ef06ae421a
#
_entry.id   192232005a94d121057de5ef06ae421a
#
_cell.length_a   1.000
_cell.length_b   1.000
_cell.length_c   1.000
_cell.angle_alpha   90.00
_cell.angle_beta   90.00
_cell.angle_gamma   90.00
#
_symmetry.space_group_name_H-M   'P 1'
#
loop_
_entity.id
_entity.type
_entity.pdbx_description
1 polymer ?
#
loop_
_entity_poly.entity_id
_entity_poly.type
_entity_poly.pdbx_seq_one_letter_code
_entity_poly.pdbx_strand_id
1 'polypeptide(L)'
;MRELPIESRRIALPVLPAEPGFAPTTSRRGFVKLTGAAAVALATGTARAGHGEIDLSDERMGVLVDLTECIGCRRCEFACAEANDNPHDDLEDYDDQSVFAETRRPTVSSLTVVNRAENPTDAEKPSFLKIQCMHCEHAPCVSACLVGAMRKSPDGTVTYDASRCIGCRYCLMACPFERLAYEYDSALTPRVRKCELCQHRTSVGQLPGCVEICPVEALTYGNRKELLAYAHERITEQSDRYIDHVYGEAEGGGTSWLYLADRPFA
;
A
#
# COMPACT_ATOMS: atom_id res chain seq x y z
N MET A 1 -8.89 -29.49 -10.38
CA MET A 1 -7.70 -28.65 -10.17
C MET A 1 -7.12 -28.31 -11.53
N ARG A 2 -7.30 -27.10 -12.01
CA ARG A 2 -6.62 -26.58 -13.20
C ARG A 2 -5.50 -25.68 -12.72
N GLU A 3 -4.28 -26.17 -12.81
CA GLU A 3 -3.09 -25.36 -12.63
C GLU A 3 -3.05 -24.31 -13.74
N LEU A 4 -3.08 -23.04 -13.37
CA LEU A 4 -2.80 -21.95 -14.30
C LEU A 4 -1.28 -21.89 -14.48
N PRO A 5 -0.75 -21.98 -15.71
CA PRO A 5 0.69 -21.98 -15.92
C PRO A 5 1.30 -20.64 -15.52
N ILE A 6 2.33 -20.71 -14.69
CA ILE A 6 3.09 -19.56 -14.15
C ILE A 6 3.77 -18.73 -15.26
N GLU A 7 3.92 -19.27 -16.45
CA GLU A 7 4.67 -18.64 -17.55
C GLU A 7 3.95 -17.48 -18.25
N SER A 8 2.63 -17.34 -18.13
CA SER A 8 1.88 -16.28 -18.85
C SER A 8 1.84 -14.92 -18.15
N ARG A 9 2.50 -14.75 -16.99
CA ARG A 9 2.43 -13.51 -16.19
C ARG A 9 3.61 -12.54 -16.35
N ARG A 10 4.51 -12.78 -17.28
CA ARG A 10 5.58 -11.83 -17.60
C ARG A 10 5.12 -10.86 -18.68
N ILE A 11 4.43 -9.79 -18.29
CA ILE A 11 4.19 -8.64 -19.16
C ILE A 11 5.45 -7.77 -19.11
N ALA A 12 6.21 -7.72 -20.22
CA ALA A 12 7.33 -6.85 -20.36
C ALA A 12 6.85 -5.39 -20.48
N LEU A 13 7.15 -4.57 -19.48
CA LEU A 13 6.89 -3.13 -19.53
C LEU A 13 7.96 -2.42 -20.38
N PRO A 14 7.58 -1.45 -21.24
CA PRO A 14 8.53 -0.66 -22.00
C PRO A 14 9.34 0.27 -21.08
N VAL A 15 10.66 0.24 -21.21
CA VAL A 15 11.58 1.16 -20.54
C VAL A 15 11.47 2.53 -21.23
N LEU A 16 10.99 3.55 -20.51
CA LEU A 16 10.96 4.92 -20.99
C LEU A 16 12.35 5.55 -20.89
N PRO A 17 12.80 6.30 -21.92
CA PRO A 17 14.11 6.97 -21.90
C PRO A 17 14.11 8.15 -20.91
N ALA A 18 15.24 8.31 -20.19
CA ALA A 18 15.46 9.43 -19.28
C ALA A 18 15.56 10.76 -20.05
N GLU A 19 14.71 11.72 -19.71
CA GLU A 19 14.74 13.07 -20.24
C GLU A 19 15.92 13.86 -19.64
N PRO A 20 16.66 14.68 -20.46
CA PRO A 20 17.77 15.47 -19.97
C PRO A 20 17.31 16.63 -19.10
N GLY A 21 17.96 16.80 -17.95
CA GLY A 21 17.66 17.82 -16.95
C GLY A 21 17.78 19.25 -17.47
N PHE A 22 16.71 20.02 -17.31
CA PHE A 22 16.66 21.45 -17.56
C PHE A 22 16.95 22.21 -16.25
N ALA A 23 18.09 22.86 -16.17
CA ALA A 23 18.44 23.78 -15.07
C ALA A 23 18.14 25.22 -15.50
N PRO A 24 17.14 25.89 -14.96
CA PRO A 24 16.89 27.29 -15.27
C PRO A 24 17.80 28.22 -14.46
N THR A 25 18.72 28.91 -15.12
CA THR A 25 19.42 30.05 -14.53
C THR A 25 18.53 31.29 -14.63
N THR A 26 17.79 31.63 -13.59
CA THR A 26 17.00 32.86 -13.56
C THR A 26 17.83 34.02 -13.02
N SER A 27 17.97 35.08 -13.81
CA SER A 27 18.60 36.33 -13.39
C SER A 27 17.63 37.12 -12.46
N ARG A 28 18.14 37.98 -11.57
CA ARG A 28 17.32 38.83 -10.66
C ARG A 28 16.24 39.64 -11.39
N ARG A 29 16.48 40.06 -12.63
CA ARG A 29 15.49 40.75 -13.49
C ARG A 29 14.39 39.81 -14.01
N GLY A 30 14.70 38.51 -14.23
CA GLY A 30 13.72 37.49 -14.61
C GLY A 30 12.76 37.18 -13.47
N PHE A 31 13.28 37.14 -12.23
CA PHE A 31 12.47 36.89 -11.03
C PHE A 31 11.40 37.99 -10.82
N VAL A 32 11.76 39.29 -10.95
CA VAL A 32 10.81 40.39 -10.80
C VAL A 32 9.73 40.39 -11.88
N LYS A 33 10.04 39.96 -13.12
CA LYS A 33 9.03 39.81 -14.18
C LYS A 33 8.09 38.64 -13.92
N LEU A 34 8.59 37.54 -13.33
CA LEU A 34 7.76 36.39 -12.96
C LEU A 34 6.79 36.72 -11.83
N THR A 35 7.23 37.50 -10.82
CA THR A 35 6.36 37.93 -9.71
C THR A 35 5.26 38.89 -10.16
N GLY A 36 5.54 39.76 -11.13
CA GLY A 36 4.53 40.63 -11.75
C GLY A 36 3.47 39.87 -12.54
N ALA A 37 3.85 38.84 -13.29
CA ALA A 37 2.92 37.99 -14.03
C ALA A 37 2.06 37.10 -13.10
N ALA A 38 2.63 36.63 -11.99
CA ALA A 38 1.90 35.88 -10.98
C ALA A 38 0.83 36.71 -10.26
N ALA A 39 1.10 38.01 -10.01
CA ALA A 39 0.14 38.92 -9.38
C ALA A 39 -1.06 39.20 -10.29
N VAL A 40 -0.86 39.26 -11.62
CA VAL A 40 -1.97 39.45 -12.58
C VAL A 40 -2.81 38.16 -12.69
N ALA A 41 -2.21 36.98 -12.62
CA ALA A 41 -2.92 35.69 -12.65
C ALA A 41 -3.77 35.47 -11.39
N LEU A 42 -3.36 36.00 -10.23
CA LEU A 42 -4.14 35.97 -8.99
C LEU A 42 -5.34 36.93 -9.03
N ALA A 43 -5.27 38.00 -9.80
CA ALA A 43 -6.36 39.00 -9.94
C ALA A 43 -7.47 38.54 -10.90
N THR A 44 -7.20 37.59 -11.80
CA THR A 44 -8.18 37.10 -12.80
C THR A 44 -8.89 35.81 -12.39
N GLY A 45 -8.79 35.41 -11.09
CA GLY A 45 -9.55 34.34 -10.43
C GLY A 45 -9.76 33.11 -11.27
N THR A 46 -8.95 32.12 -11.06
CA THR A 46 -9.22 30.68 -11.05
C THR A 46 -7.89 29.91 -10.95
N ALA A 47 -7.13 30.16 -9.89
CA ALA A 47 -6.22 29.11 -9.45
C ALA A 47 -7.09 28.01 -8.82
N ARG A 48 -7.74 27.20 -9.64
CA ARG A 48 -8.16 25.87 -9.23
C ARG A 48 -6.87 25.17 -8.82
N ALA A 49 -6.71 24.93 -7.54
CA ALA A 49 -5.84 23.85 -7.07
C ALA A 49 -6.45 22.57 -7.67
N GLY A 50 -6.07 22.28 -8.91
CA GLY A 50 -6.41 21.05 -9.57
C GLY A 50 -5.66 19.96 -8.85
N HIS A 51 -6.29 19.34 -7.84
CA HIS A 51 -6.10 17.93 -7.68
C HIS A 51 -6.67 17.34 -8.99
N GLY A 52 -5.78 17.18 -10.00
CA GLY A 52 -6.14 16.46 -11.21
C GLY A 52 -6.74 15.15 -10.72
N GLU A 53 -7.95 14.86 -11.13
CA GLU A 53 -8.51 13.53 -11.02
C GLU A 53 -7.45 12.61 -11.62
N ILE A 54 -6.75 11.85 -10.78
CA ILE A 54 -5.80 10.86 -11.25
C ILE A 54 -6.70 9.84 -11.93
N ASP A 55 -6.66 9.84 -13.27
CA ASP A 55 -7.27 8.78 -14.05
C ASP A 55 -6.63 7.48 -13.57
N LEU A 56 -7.34 6.79 -12.69
CA LEU A 56 -6.93 5.53 -12.13
C LEU A 56 -7.16 4.51 -13.25
N SER A 57 -6.14 4.36 -14.11
CA SER A 57 -6.16 3.45 -15.23
C SER A 57 -6.59 2.05 -14.83
N ASP A 58 -7.10 1.26 -15.77
CA ASP A 58 -7.41 -0.17 -15.56
C ASP A 58 -6.15 -1.00 -15.18
N GLU A 59 -4.96 -0.38 -15.11
CA GLU A 59 -3.67 -1.00 -14.80
C GLU A 59 -3.28 -0.98 -13.31
N ARG A 60 -4.20 -0.63 -12.41
CA ARG A 60 -3.92 -0.59 -10.97
C ARG A 60 -3.55 -1.97 -10.45
N MET A 61 -2.44 -2.00 -9.71
CA MET A 61 -1.96 -3.21 -9.06
C MET A 61 -2.51 -3.33 -7.64
N GLY A 62 -2.66 -4.57 -7.19
CA GLY A 62 -3.14 -4.88 -5.85
C GLY A 62 -2.64 -6.21 -5.33
N VAL A 63 -3.04 -6.54 -4.12
CA VAL A 63 -2.81 -7.86 -3.49
C VAL A 63 -4.13 -8.36 -2.94
N LEU A 64 -4.50 -9.56 -3.33
CA LEU A 64 -5.58 -10.32 -2.69
C LEU A 64 -4.98 -11.17 -1.58
N VAL A 65 -5.57 -11.09 -0.41
CA VAL A 65 -5.22 -11.89 0.78
C VAL A 65 -6.37 -12.85 1.06
N ASP A 66 -6.10 -14.14 1.00
CA ASP A 66 -7.04 -15.16 1.44
C ASP A 66 -6.79 -15.51 2.90
N LEU A 67 -7.66 -15.02 3.79
CA LEU A 67 -7.53 -15.26 5.22
C LEU A 67 -7.83 -16.71 5.60
N THR A 68 -8.51 -17.46 4.73
CA THR A 68 -8.83 -18.88 4.96
C THR A 68 -7.63 -19.79 4.70
N GLU A 69 -6.65 -19.32 3.94
CA GLU A 69 -5.38 -20.02 3.67
C GLU A 69 -4.27 -19.58 4.62
N CYS A 70 -4.37 -18.39 5.23
CA CYS A 70 -3.31 -17.85 6.05
C CYS A 70 -3.10 -18.65 7.33
N ILE A 71 -1.88 -19.18 7.53
CA ILE A 71 -1.50 -19.98 8.70
C ILE A 71 -0.85 -19.17 9.83
N GLY A 72 -0.72 -17.86 9.70
CA GLY A 72 -0.11 -17.00 10.72
C GLY A 72 1.40 -17.14 10.90
N CYS A 73 2.13 -17.70 9.94
CA CYS A 73 3.57 -17.96 10.03
C CYS A 73 4.45 -16.69 10.07
N ARG A 74 3.91 -15.51 9.86
CA ARG A 74 4.58 -14.21 9.91
C ARG A 74 5.78 -14.01 8.96
N ARG A 75 6.08 -14.95 8.07
CA ARG A 75 7.18 -14.82 7.09
C ARG A 75 7.03 -13.58 6.20
N CYS A 76 5.79 -13.13 5.97
CA CYS A 76 5.52 -11.88 5.25
C CYS A 76 5.98 -10.62 6.03
N GLU A 77 6.08 -10.67 7.37
CA GLU A 77 6.67 -9.60 8.19
C GLU A 77 8.18 -9.55 7.95
N PHE A 78 8.87 -10.71 8.09
CA PHE A 78 10.29 -10.87 7.82
C PHE A 78 10.66 -10.33 6.43
N ALA A 79 10.05 -10.87 5.36
CA ALA A 79 10.37 -10.47 4.00
C ALA A 79 10.03 -9.00 3.69
N CYS A 80 9.06 -8.41 4.40
CA CYS A 80 8.80 -6.98 4.30
C CYS A 80 9.92 -6.16 4.91
N ALA A 81 10.47 -6.58 6.06
CA ALA A 81 11.57 -5.89 6.70
C ALA A 81 12.85 -6.02 5.86
N GLU A 82 13.18 -7.23 5.41
CA GLU A 82 14.34 -7.51 4.54
C GLU A 82 14.27 -6.68 3.23
N ALA A 83 13.13 -6.71 2.53
CA ALA A 83 12.97 -6.01 1.26
C ALA A 83 13.02 -4.48 1.39
N ASN A 84 12.85 -3.91 2.57
CA ASN A 84 12.87 -2.47 2.83
C ASN A 84 14.05 -2.02 3.70
N ASP A 85 15.07 -2.86 3.86
CA ASP A 85 16.27 -2.59 4.68
C ASP A 85 15.92 -2.11 6.10
N ASN A 86 14.84 -2.66 6.68
CA ASN A 86 14.45 -2.38 8.06
C ASN A 86 15.12 -3.39 9.00
N PRO A 87 15.40 -2.99 10.26
CA PRO A 87 15.85 -3.92 11.29
C PRO A 87 14.87 -5.09 11.45
N HIS A 88 15.37 -6.30 11.49
CA HIS A 88 14.59 -7.53 11.71
C HIS A 88 15.45 -8.59 12.41
N ASP A 89 14.76 -9.52 13.04
CA ASP A 89 15.36 -10.71 13.65
C ASP A 89 15.56 -11.79 12.57
N ASP A 90 16.13 -12.93 12.93
CA ASP A 90 16.28 -14.07 12.04
C ASP A 90 14.91 -14.70 11.70
N LEU A 91 14.80 -15.41 10.57
CA LEU A 91 13.52 -15.95 10.09
C LEU A 91 12.85 -16.89 11.10
N GLU A 92 13.65 -17.63 11.86
CA GLU A 92 13.20 -18.58 12.88
C GLU A 92 12.50 -17.88 14.05
N ASP A 93 12.86 -16.64 14.37
CA ASP A 93 12.23 -15.87 15.46
C ASP A 93 10.78 -15.48 15.13
N TYR A 94 10.41 -15.51 13.86
CA TYR A 94 9.03 -15.29 13.44
C TYR A 94 8.10 -16.47 13.69
N ASP A 95 8.62 -17.62 14.10
CA ASP A 95 7.82 -18.78 14.52
C ASP A 95 7.26 -18.62 15.95
N ASP A 96 7.73 -17.63 16.72
CA ASP A 96 7.18 -17.29 18.04
C ASP A 96 5.74 -16.79 17.94
N GLN A 97 4.81 -17.59 18.51
CA GLN A 97 3.37 -17.30 18.52
C GLN A 97 2.95 -16.38 19.69
N SER A 98 3.86 -16.10 20.65
CA SER A 98 3.56 -15.27 21.83
C SER A 98 3.15 -13.84 21.43
N VAL A 99 3.63 -13.36 20.28
CA VAL A 99 3.31 -12.05 19.70
C VAL A 99 1.80 -11.85 19.43
N PHE A 100 1.02 -12.93 19.34
CA PHE A 100 -0.43 -12.87 19.14
C PHE A 100 -1.22 -12.63 20.42
N ALA A 101 -0.56 -12.55 21.58
CA ALA A 101 -1.22 -12.18 22.83
C ALA A 101 -1.75 -10.75 22.81
N GLU A 102 -1.19 -9.88 21.96
CA GLU A 102 -1.60 -8.49 21.81
C GLU A 102 -1.87 -8.14 20.35
N THR A 103 -2.83 -7.24 20.12
CA THR A 103 -3.07 -6.68 18.79
C THR A 103 -1.96 -5.69 18.44
N ARG A 104 -1.20 -5.99 17.40
CA ARG A 104 -0.08 -5.17 16.93
C ARG A 104 -0.51 -4.24 15.80
N ARG A 105 0.20 -3.12 15.66
CA ARG A 105 0.04 -2.16 14.57
C ARG A 105 1.38 -2.01 13.83
N PRO A 106 1.37 -1.63 12.54
CA PRO A 106 2.59 -1.27 11.83
C PRO A 106 3.36 -0.19 12.60
N THR A 107 4.69 -0.32 12.61
CA THR A 107 5.64 0.58 13.28
C THR A 107 6.61 1.17 12.26
N VAL A 108 7.57 1.94 12.72
CA VAL A 108 8.62 2.51 11.86
C VAL A 108 9.54 1.44 11.28
N SER A 109 9.75 0.34 11.99
CA SER A 109 10.56 -0.81 11.55
C SER A 109 9.73 -1.94 10.93
N SER A 110 8.48 -2.10 11.35
CA SER A 110 7.58 -3.17 10.88
C SER A 110 6.44 -2.59 10.07
N LEU A 111 6.61 -2.47 8.74
CA LEU A 111 5.61 -1.85 7.85
C LEU A 111 4.36 -2.71 7.64
N THR A 112 4.41 -3.98 8.03
CA THR A 112 3.30 -4.93 8.06
C THR A 112 3.39 -5.79 9.31
N VAL A 113 2.25 -6.18 9.85
CA VAL A 113 2.13 -7.13 10.97
C VAL A 113 1.01 -8.11 10.69
N VAL A 114 1.11 -9.31 11.24
CA VAL A 114 0.03 -10.30 11.26
C VAL A 114 -0.54 -10.35 12.66
N ASN A 115 -1.84 -10.24 12.80
CA ASN A 115 -2.56 -10.42 14.06
C ASN A 115 -3.44 -11.66 13.99
N ARG A 116 -3.66 -12.28 15.14
CA ARG A 116 -4.61 -13.37 15.32
C ARG A 116 -5.96 -12.78 15.71
N ALA A 117 -7.01 -13.20 15.03
CA ALA A 117 -8.40 -12.92 15.39
C ALA A 117 -9.06 -14.20 15.83
N GLU A 118 -9.67 -14.18 17.02
CA GLU A 118 -10.40 -15.32 17.56
C GLU A 118 -11.67 -15.59 16.72
N ASN A 119 -11.98 -16.85 16.55
CA ASN A 119 -13.25 -17.25 15.96
C ASN A 119 -14.29 -17.43 17.06
N PRO A 120 -15.34 -16.61 17.13
CA PRO A 120 -16.34 -16.72 18.20
C PRO A 120 -17.14 -18.01 18.15
N THR A 121 -17.17 -18.70 17.01
CA THR A 121 -17.89 -19.97 16.81
C THR A 121 -17.00 -21.20 16.86
N ASP A 122 -15.70 -21.05 16.68
CA ASP A 122 -14.74 -22.15 16.67
C ASP A 122 -13.35 -21.64 17.09
N ALA A 123 -13.05 -21.72 18.38
CA ALA A 123 -11.78 -21.26 18.94
C ALA A 123 -10.54 -22.03 18.41
N GLU A 124 -10.73 -23.22 17.83
CA GLU A 124 -9.66 -24.01 17.24
C GLU A 124 -9.26 -23.51 15.83
N LYS A 125 -10.09 -22.64 15.23
CA LYS A 125 -9.85 -22.06 13.89
C LYS A 125 -9.74 -20.54 13.95
N PRO A 126 -8.66 -19.97 14.51
CA PRO A 126 -8.42 -18.53 14.46
C PRO A 126 -8.17 -18.08 13.02
N SER A 127 -8.48 -16.83 12.71
CA SER A 127 -8.05 -16.20 11.47
C SER A 127 -6.79 -15.37 11.72
N PHE A 128 -5.93 -15.31 10.72
CA PHE A 128 -4.72 -14.47 10.78
C PHE A 128 -4.85 -13.32 9.79
N LEU A 129 -4.85 -12.10 10.32
CA LEU A 129 -5.05 -10.88 9.56
C LEU A 129 -3.74 -10.14 9.36
N LYS A 130 -3.27 -10.12 8.12
CA LYS A 130 -2.13 -9.29 7.71
C LYS A 130 -2.56 -7.83 7.60
N ILE A 131 -1.87 -6.94 8.30
CA ILE A 131 -2.19 -5.51 8.42
C ILE A 131 -1.04 -4.66 7.88
N GLN A 132 -1.32 -3.76 6.96
CA GLN A 132 -0.40 -2.79 6.36
C GLN A 132 -1.17 -1.60 5.78
N CYS A 133 -0.48 -0.65 5.15
CA CYS A 133 -1.14 0.41 4.38
C CYS A 133 -2.02 -0.18 3.28
N MET A 134 -3.27 0.25 3.20
CA MET A 134 -4.28 -0.29 2.27
C MET A 134 -4.14 0.27 0.84
N HIS A 135 -3.29 1.27 0.62
CA HIS A 135 -3.14 1.94 -0.68
C HIS A 135 -4.49 2.36 -1.30
N CYS A 136 -5.31 3.09 -0.49
CA CYS A 136 -6.67 3.52 -0.85
C CYS A 136 -6.72 4.14 -2.25
N GLU A 137 -7.82 3.93 -2.98
CA GLU A 137 -8.04 4.54 -4.30
C GLU A 137 -8.11 6.06 -4.20
N HIS A 138 -8.91 6.56 -3.30
CA HIS A 138 -9.01 7.97 -2.94
C HIS A 138 -8.29 8.21 -1.61
N ALA A 139 -6.97 8.14 -1.62
CA ALA A 139 -6.14 8.13 -0.42
C ALA A 139 -6.25 9.43 0.41
N PRO A 140 -6.91 9.43 1.59
CA PRO A 140 -7.06 10.65 2.40
C PRO A 140 -5.72 11.22 2.86
N CYS A 141 -4.71 10.38 3.07
CA CYS A 141 -3.37 10.81 3.44
C CYS A 141 -2.67 11.61 2.32
N VAL A 142 -3.02 11.36 1.05
CA VAL A 142 -2.54 12.15 -0.10
C VAL A 142 -3.24 13.51 -0.11
N SER A 143 -4.57 13.53 0.02
CA SER A 143 -5.36 14.77 0.05
C SER A 143 -5.00 15.68 1.23
N ALA A 144 -4.65 15.09 2.39
CA ALA A 144 -4.24 15.84 3.59
C ALA A 144 -2.79 16.35 3.53
N CYS A 145 -1.99 15.93 2.55
CA CYS A 145 -0.58 16.30 2.49
C CYS A 145 -0.39 17.68 1.86
N LEU A 146 -0.14 18.70 2.68
CA LEU A 146 -0.01 20.10 2.26
C LEU A 146 1.15 20.36 1.28
N VAL A 147 2.20 19.53 1.35
CA VAL A 147 3.44 19.70 0.56
C VAL A 147 3.59 18.66 -0.54
N GLY A 148 2.58 17.80 -0.74
CA GLY A 148 2.62 16.76 -1.76
C GLY A 148 3.73 15.72 -1.54
N ALA A 149 4.11 15.47 -0.28
CA ALA A 149 5.03 14.39 0.07
C ALA A 149 4.39 13.01 -0.08
N MET A 150 3.08 12.89 0.20
CA MET A 150 2.28 11.71 -0.12
C MET A 150 1.68 11.86 -1.50
N ARG A 151 1.79 10.82 -2.34
CA ARG A 151 1.28 10.83 -3.72
C ARG A 151 0.64 9.49 -4.07
N LYS A 152 -0.34 9.53 -4.96
CA LYS A 152 -0.92 8.35 -5.59
C LYS A 152 -0.26 8.20 -6.96
N SER A 153 0.36 7.05 -7.20
CA SER A 153 0.93 6.70 -8.51
C SER A 153 -0.12 6.08 -9.43
N PRO A 154 0.06 6.12 -10.75
CA PRO A 154 -0.89 5.53 -11.72
C PRO A 154 -1.12 4.01 -11.51
N ASP A 155 -0.10 3.28 -11.04
CA ASP A 155 -0.16 1.86 -10.70
C ASP A 155 -0.99 1.56 -9.43
N GLY A 156 -1.57 2.58 -8.81
CA GLY A 156 -2.36 2.43 -7.59
C GLY A 156 -1.56 2.51 -6.29
N THR A 157 -0.24 2.60 -6.35
CA THR A 157 0.60 2.72 -5.16
C THR A 157 0.51 4.11 -4.53
N VAL A 158 0.38 4.18 -3.21
CA VAL A 158 0.58 5.43 -2.46
C VAL A 158 2.03 5.51 -2.04
N THR A 159 2.76 6.46 -2.57
CA THR A 159 4.20 6.69 -2.33
C THR A 159 4.45 7.82 -1.35
N TYR A 160 5.66 7.88 -0.79
CA TYR A 160 6.10 8.91 0.13
C TYR A 160 7.47 9.46 -0.24
N ASP A 161 7.56 10.78 -0.37
CA ASP A 161 8.80 11.52 -0.64
C ASP A 161 9.25 12.25 0.65
N ALA A 162 10.25 11.68 1.31
CA ALA A 162 10.78 12.23 2.56
C ALA A 162 11.40 13.63 2.37
N SER A 163 11.92 13.94 1.17
CA SER A 163 12.58 15.24 0.90
C SER A 163 11.61 16.42 0.92
N ARG A 164 10.32 16.16 0.73
CA ARG A 164 9.26 17.18 0.76
C ARG A 164 8.55 17.26 2.11
N CYS A 165 8.72 16.24 2.96
CA CYS A 165 7.95 16.12 4.18
C CYS A 165 8.38 17.19 5.20
N ILE A 166 7.40 17.92 5.74
CA ILE A 166 7.61 18.92 6.82
C ILE A 166 7.23 18.39 8.21
N GLY A 167 6.91 17.10 8.34
CA GLY A 167 6.60 16.47 9.62
C GLY A 167 5.26 16.90 10.26
N CYS A 168 4.30 17.46 9.51
CA CYS A 168 3.03 17.94 10.06
C CYS A 168 2.08 16.83 10.56
N ARG A 169 2.28 15.58 10.16
CA ARG A 169 1.53 14.37 10.57
C ARG A 169 0.05 14.35 10.20
N TYR A 170 -0.45 15.27 9.37
CA TYR A 170 -1.84 15.26 8.91
C TYR A 170 -2.21 13.96 8.19
N CYS A 171 -1.27 13.33 7.47
CA CYS A 171 -1.48 12.04 6.83
C CYS A 171 -1.78 10.92 7.83
N LEU A 172 -1.20 10.95 9.05
CA LEU A 172 -1.48 9.98 10.10
C LEU A 172 -2.93 10.14 10.59
N MET A 173 -3.34 11.39 10.84
CA MET A 173 -4.69 11.72 11.31
C MET A 173 -5.77 11.44 10.27
N ALA A 174 -5.42 11.60 9.00
CA ALA A 174 -6.35 11.39 7.89
C ALA A 174 -6.54 9.91 7.52
N CYS A 175 -5.68 9.00 7.99
CA CYS A 175 -5.74 7.59 7.63
C CYS A 175 -6.87 6.87 8.37
N PRO A 176 -7.96 6.43 7.70
CA PRO A 176 -9.07 5.76 8.39
C PRO A 176 -8.69 4.36 8.91
N PHE A 177 -7.61 3.79 8.37
CA PHE A 177 -7.10 2.49 8.77
C PHE A 177 -5.99 2.59 9.83
N GLU A 178 -5.46 3.80 10.12
CA GLU A 178 -4.38 4.04 11.08
C GLU A 178 -3.11 3.22 10.81
N ARG A 179 -2.67 3.18 9.56
CA ARG A 179 -1.57 2.29 9.09
C ARG A 179 -0.25 3.00 8.84
N LEU A 180 -0.14 4.28 9.20
CA LEU A 180 1.08 5.05 9.08
C LEU A 180 1.79 5.15 10.42
N ALA A 181 3.11 4.98 10.42
CA ALA A 181 3.97 5.21 11.57
C ALA A 181 4.83 6.47 11.35
N TYR A 182 5.36 7.05 12.41
CA TYR A 182 6.18 8.25 12.37
C TYR A 182 7.41 8.09 13.25
N GLU A 183 8.56 8.50 12.75
CA GLU A 183 9.86 8.40 13.46
C GLU A 183 9.98 9.48 14.52
N TYR A 184 9.37 9.28 15.69
CA TYR A 184 9.43 10.25 16.80
C TYR A 184 10.82 10.41 17.41
N ASP A 185 11.69 9.41 17.27
CA ASP A 185 13.05 9.40 17.81
C ASP A 185 14.03 10.19 16.91
N SER A 186 13.64 10.54 15.70
CA SER A 186 14.43 11.37 14.79
C SER A 186 14.09 12.85 14.96
N ALA A 187 14.95 13.58 15.70
CA ALA A 187 14.67 14.99 16.04
C ALA A 187 14.73 15.95 14.85
N LEU A 188 15.58 15.68 13.84
CA LEU A 188 15.86 16.63 12.75
C LEU A 188 15.17 16.26 11.43
N THR A 189 15.09 14.98 11.12
CA THR A 189 14.57 14.48 9.83
C THR A 189 13.60 13.31 10.02
N PRO A 190 12.54 13.48 10.83
CA PRO A 190 11.58 12.41 11.06
C PRO A 190 10.82 12.08 9.79
N ARG A 191 10.63 10.78 9.51
CA ARG A 191 9.93 10.30 8.33
C ARG A 191 8.61 9.62 8.71
N VAL A 192 7.69 9.62 7.76
CA VAL A 192 6.51 8.73 7.81
C VAL A 192 6.90 7.37 7.23
N ARG A 193 6.54 6.31 7.93
CA ARG A 193 6.81 4.94 7.50
C ARG A 193 5.51 4.21 7.25
N LYS A 194 5.43 3.49 6.15
CA LYS A 194 4.26 2.66 5.78
C LYS A 194 4.66 1.67 4.70
N CYS A 195 3.85 0.65 4.46
CA CYS A 195 3.98 -0.19 3.26
C CYS A 195 3.98 0.67 1.99
N GLU A 196 4.89 0.41 1.07
CA GLU A 196 4.99 1.06 -0.25
C GLU A 196 4.70 0.09 -1.41
N LEU A 197 4.03 -1.02 -1.12
CA LEU A 197 3.74 -2.11 -2.07
C LEU A 197 5.01 -2.64 -2.76
N CYS A 198 6.15 -2.51 -2.10
CA CYS A 198 7.48 -2.85 -2.62
C CYS A 198 7.74 -2.23 -4.01
N GLN A 199 7.42 -0.94 -4.20
CA GLN A 199 7.52 -0.27 -5.51
C GLN A 199 8.91 -0.42 -6.15
N HIS A 200 9.98 -0.42 -5.34
CA HIS A 200 11.34 -0.65 -5.81
C HIS A 200 11.55 -2.04 -6.44
N ARG A 201 10.75 -3.06 -6.04
CA ARG A 201 10.75 -4.41 -6.62
C ARG A 201 9.74 -4.52 -7.78
N THR A 202 8.53 -4.04 -7.57
CA THR A 202 7.44 -4.17 -8.55
C THR A 202 7.71 -3.37 -9.83
N SER A 203 8.41 -2.23 -9.74
CA SER A 203 8.82 -1.44 -10.90
C SER A 203 9.80 -2.16 -11.83
N VAL A 204 10.50 -3.17 -11.35
CA VAL A 204 11.42 -4.01 -12.15
C VAL A 204 10.86 -5.41 -12.42
N GLY A 205 9.55 -5.60 -12.21
CA GLY A 205 8.84 -6.84 -12.54
C GLY A 205 9.01 -7.95 -11.50
N GLN A 206 9.48 -7.64 -10.29
CA GLN A 206 9.56 -8.58 -9.17
C GLN A 206 8.27 -8.55 -8.34
N LEU A 207 7.97 -9.63 -7.64
CA LEU A 207 6.87 -9.67 -6.68
C LEU A 207 7.19 -8.86 -5.42
N PRO A 208 6.16 -8.31 -4.72
CA PRO A 208 6.34 -7.83 -3.35
C PRO A 208 6.93 -8.94 -2.46
N GLY A 209 7.91 -8.62 -1.60
CA GLY A 209 8.59 -9.62 -0.77
C GLY A 209 7.64 -10.47 0.07
N CYS A 210 6.58 -9.87 0.61
CA CYS A 210 5.57 -10.60 1.39
C CYS A 210 4.73 -11.59 0.55
N VAL A 211 4.55 -11.35 -0.74
CA VAL A 211 3.86 -12.26 -1.66
C VAL A 211 4.78 -13.41 -2.03
N GLU A 212 6.03 -13.09 -2.38
CA GLU A 212 7.01 -14.06 -2.83
C GLU A 212 7.33 -15.14 -1.77
N ILE A 213 7.43 -14.74 -0.49
CA ILE A 213 7.80 -15.65 0.60
C ILE A 213 6.62 -16.49 1.13
N CYS A 214 5.37 -16.20 0.74
CA CYS A 214 4.21 -16.84 1.35
C CYS A 214 4.16 -18.36 1.05
N PRO A 215 4.36 -19.25 2.04
CA PRO A 215 4.50 -20.69 1.78
C PRO A 215 3.17 -21.38 1.40
N VAL A 216 2.05 -20.73 1.71
CA VAL A 216 0.70 -21.25 1.43
C VAL A 216 -0.03 -20.43 0.35
N GLU A 217 0.70 -19.55 -0.34
CA GLU A 217 0.17 -18.69 -1.42
C GLU A 217 -1.10 -17.91 -1.06
N ALA A 218 -1.27 -17.61 0.23
CA ALA A 218 -2.41 -16.82 0.73
C ALA A 218 -2.41 -15.37 0.19
N LEU A 219 -1.35 -14.95 -0.47
CA LEU A 219 -1.16 -13.61 -1.03
C LEU A 219 -0.99 -13.70 -2.54
N THR A 220 -1.86 -13.05 -3.31
CA THR A 220 -1.78 -13.01 -4.77
C THR A 220 -1.62 -11.57 -5.23
N TYR A 221 -0.54 -11.24 -5.96
CA TYR A 221 -0.29 -9.92 -6.54
C TYR A 221 -0.68 -9.89 -8.00
N GLY A 222 -1.38 -8.86 -8.43
CA GLY A 222 -1.80 -8.72 -9.82
C GLY A 222 -2.59 -7.44 -10.07
N ASN A 223 -3.19 -7.36 -11.26
CA ASN A 223 -4.12 -6.27 -11.58
C ASN A 223 -5.33 -6.32 -10.64
N ARG A 224 -5.68 -5.17 -10.02
CA ARG A 224 -6.76 -5.10 -9.03
C ARG A 224 -8.11 -5.58 -9.58
N LYS A 225 -8.44 -5.23 -10.82
CA LYS A 225 -9.71 -5.63 -11.46
C LYS A 225 -9.77 -7.14 -11.69
N GLU A 226 -8.65 -7.73 -12.11
CA GLU A 226 -8.54 -9.19 -12.27
C GLU A 226 -8.60 -9.91 -10.92
N LEU A 227 -7.96 -9.35 -9.88
CA LEU A 227 -8.02 -9.89 -8.53
C LEU A 227 -9.44 -9.85 -7.95
N LEU A 228 -10.21 -8.80 -8.20
CA LEU A 228 -11.61 -8.72 -7.81
C LEU A 228 -12.47 -9.76 -8.55
N ALA A 229 -12.30 -9.88 -9.86
CA ALA A 229 -13.00 -10.89 -10.63
C ALA A 229 -12.71 -12.31 -10.13
N TYR A 230 -11.43 -12.60 -9.87
CA TYR A 230 -10.99 -13.86 -9.28
C TYR A 230 -11.55 -14.10 -7.87
N ALA A 231 -11.61 -13.06 -7.03
CA ALA A 231 -12.17 -13.16 -5.68
C ALA A 231 -13.67 -13.49 -5.72
N HIS A 232 -14.46 -12.84 -6.58
CA HIS A 232 -15.89 -13.12 -6.76
C HIS A 232 -16.15 -14.51 -7.36
N GLU A 233 -15.30 -14.96 -8.29
CA GLU A 233 -15.36 -16.33 -8.82
C GLU A 233 -15.16 -17.36 -7.69
N ARG A 234 -14.14 -17.17 -6.84
CA ARG A 234 -13.89 -18.05 -5.68
C ARG A 234 -15.05 -18.07 -4.69
N ILE A 235 -15.65 -16.91 -4.38
CA ILE A 235 -16.83 -16.82 -3.52
C ILE A 235 -17.99 -17.63 -4.13
N THR A 236 -18.21 -17.51 -5.45
CA THR A 236 -19.29 -18.20 -6.14
C THR A 236 -19.09 -19.73 -6.17
N GLU A 237 -17.85 -20.17 -6.43
CA GLU A 237 -17.51 -21.59 -6.52
C GLU A 237 -17.43 -22.28 -5.15
N GLN A 238 -17.11 -21.55 -4.09
CA GLN A 238 -16.88 -22.07 -2.74
C GLN A 238 -17.67 -21.25 -1.70
N SER A 239 -18.97 -21.12 -1.91
CA SER A 239 -19.87 -20.33 -1.07
C SER A 239 -20.02 -20.84 0.37
N ASP A 240 -19.61 -22.07 0.64
CA ASP A 240 -19.52 -22.66 1.98
C ASP A 240 -18.24 -22.25 2.73
N ARG A 241 -17.25 -21.78 2.00
CA ARG A 241 -15.93 -21.37 2.53
C ARG A 241 -15.81 -19.86 2.74
N TYR A 242 -16.42 -19.07 1.88
CA TYR A 242 -16.29 -17.62 1.89
C TYR A 242 -17.62 -16.93 2.15
N ILE A 243 -17.57 -15.80 2.84
CA ILE A 243 -18.71 -14.87 2.85
C ILE A 243 -18.81 -14.16 1.50
N ASP A 244 -20.01 -13.73 1.11
CA ASP A 244 -20.25 -12.95 -0.10
C ASP A 244 -19.81 -11.49 0.09
N HIS A 245 -18.50 -11.30 0.32
CA HIS A 245 -17.89 -10.00 0.53
C HIS A 245 -16.38 -10.00 0.30
N VAL A 246 -15.89 -9.06 -0.53
CA VAL A 246 -14.46 -8.80 -0.71
C VAL A 246 -14.11 -7.49 0.00
N TYR A 247 -13.48 -7.60 1.18
CA TYR A 247 -13.07 -6.40 1.92
C TYR A 247 -11.98 -5.65 1.16
N GLY A 248 -12.11 -4.34 1.04
CA GLY A 248 -11.23 -3.46 0.26
C GLY A 248 -11.78 -3.16 -1.15
N GLU A 249 -12.85 -3.81 -1.57
CA GLU A 249 -13.54 -3.45 -2.81
C GLU A 249 -14.18 -2.07 -2.71
N ALA A 250 -14.93 -1.82 -1.65
CA ALA A 250 -15.66 -0.58 -1.40
C ALA A 250 -15.19 0.19 -0.16
N GLU A 251 -14.58 -0.48 0.83
CA GLU A 251 -14.16 0.14 2.08
C GLU A 251 -13.18 1.28 1.85
N GLY A 252 -13.45 2.42 2.49
CA GLY A 252 -12.65 3.64 2.33
C GLY A 252 -12.64 4.18 0.89
N GLY A 253 -13.63 3.82 0.07
CA GLY A 253 -13.70 4.16 -1.35
C GLY A 253 -12.87 3.25 -2.26
N GLY A 254 -12.57 2.04 -1.80
CA GLY A 254 -11.73 1.04 -2.46
C GLY A 254 -10.27 1.12 -2.08
N THR A 255 -9.59 -0.03 -2.12
CA THR A 255 -8.18 -0.16 -1.76
C THR A 255 -7.45 -1.12 -2.70
N SER A 256 -6.10 -1.05 -2.75
CA SER A 256 -5.28 -2.01 -3.50
C SER A 256 -5.03 -3.33 -2.74
N TRP A 257 -5.34 -3.37 -1.43
CA TRP A 257 -5.34 -4.61 -0.66
C TRP A 257 -6.77 -5.09 -0.51
N LEU A 258 -7.00 -6.33 -0.94
CA LEU A 258 -8.29 -7.00 -0.95
C LEU A 258 -8.22 -8.23 -0.05
N TYR A 259 -9.30 -8.57 0.63
CA TYR A 259 -9.32 -9.72 1.54
C TYR A 259 -10.54 -10.59 1.29
N LEU A 260 -10.31 -11.90 1.23
CA LEU A 260 -11.31 -12.95 1.32
C LEU A 260 -11.34 -13.52 2.74
N ALA A 261 -12.52 -13.79 3.27
CA ALA A 261 -12.70 -14.34 4.60
C ALA A 261 -13.85 -15.35 4.65
N ASP A 262 -13.82 -16.20 5.68
CA ASP A 262 -14.89 -17.15 6.00
C ASP A 262 -15.97 -16.53 6.94
N ARG A 263 -15.74 -15.31 7.40
CA ARG A 263 -16.61 -14.61 8.37
C ARG A 263 -16.57 -13.10 8.19
N PRO A 264 -17.61 -12.36 8.67
CA PRO A 264 -17.62 -10.90 8.58
C PRO A 264 -16.42 -10.26 9.26
N PHE A 265 -15.93 -9.18 8.65
CA PHE A 265 -14.92 -8.29 9.25
C PHE A 265 -15.60 -7.44 10.32
N ALA A 266 -15.14 -7.55 11.58
CA ALA A 266 -15.66 -6.80 12.74
C ALA A 266 -14.96 -5.45 12.90
#